data_c89df0706deb78c2470b1b7cf9516413
#
_entry.id   c89df0706deb78c2470b1b7cf9516413
#
_cell.length_a   1.000
_cell.length_b   1.000
_cell.length_c   1.000
_cell.angle_alpha   90.00
_cell.angle_beta   90.00
_cell.angle_gamma   90.00
#
_symmetry.space_group_name_H-M   'P 1'
#
loop_
_entity.id
_entity.type
_entity.pdbx_description
1 polymer ?
#
loop_
_entity_poly.entity_id
_entity_poly.type
_entity_poly.pdbx_seq_one_letter_code
_entity_poly.pdbx_strand_id
1 'polypeptide(L)'
;MTDQTNTPDPLDVAVGQRIRLTRKARGVSQAALAEHLGVSFQQTQKYEKGSNRVSASMLIRIAQRLDTTVAALVGEDEAAKAPPDALSAFVHSGPGLRLAAAAKDLPPHVLSAVIGLAKDLGAAKLGARG
;
A
#
# COMPACT_ATOMS: atom_id res chain seq x y z
N MET A 1 -35.74 1.88 8.09
CA MET A 1 -35.30 1.73 6.68
C MET A 1 -34.27 2.76 6.30
N THR A 2 -34.52 4.01 6.65
CA THR A 2 -33.58 5.07 6.35
C THR A 2 -32.25 4.93 7.10
N ASP A 3 -32.24 4.24 8.22
CA ASP A 3 -31.06 4.09 9.05
C ASP A 3 -29.95 3.32 8.34
N GLN A 4 -30.32 2.38 7.47
CA GLN A 4 -29.35 1.58 6.73
C GLN A 4 -28.56 2.42 5.72
N THR A 5 -29.17 3.47 5.18
CA THR A 5 -28.50 4.34 4.22
C THR A 5 -27.51 5.29 4.87
N ASN A 6 -27.63 5.49 6.19
CA ASN A 6 -26.75 6.39 6.95
C ASN A 6 -25.60 5.66 7.63
N THR A 7 -25.60 4.33 7.57
CA THR A 7 -24.51 3.55 8.16
C THR A 7 -23.31 3.56 7.22
N PRO A 8 -22.14 4.06 7.68
CA PRO A 8 -20.94 4.05 6.83
C PRO A 8 -20.53 2.64 6.45
N ASP A 9 -20.04 2.50 5.24
CA ASP A 9 -19.45 1.26 4.78
C ASP A 9 -18.16 1.00 5.58
N PRO A 10 -17.97 -0.22 6.12
CA PRO A 10 -16.75 -0.54 6.87
C PRO A 10 -15.46 -0.30 6.08
N LEU A 11 -15.49 -0.46 4.76
CA LEU A 11 -14.33 -0.18 3.93
C LEU A 11 -14.02 1.32 3.88
N ASP A 12 -15.06 2.15 3.79
CA ASP A 12 -14.88 3.60 3.83
C ASP A 12 -14.34 4.07 5.18
N VAL A 13 -14.81 3.46 6.27
CA VAL A 13 -14.32 3.74 7.62
C VAL A 13 -12.83 3.38 7.73
N ALA A 14 -12.45 2.22 7.22
CA ALA A 14 -11.05 1.77 7.26
C ALA A 14 -10.14 2.70 6.45
N VAL A 15 -10.57 3.11 5.26
CA VAL A 15 -9.82 4.08 4.44
C VAL A 15 -9.68 5.40 5.18
N GLY A 16 -10.77 5.89 5.76
CA GLY A 16 -10.75 7.15 6.52
C GLY A 16 -9.78 7.10 7.69
N GLN A 17 -9.73 6.00 8.42
CA GLN A 17 -8.79 5.81 9.52
C GLN A 17 -7.34 5.84 9.04
N ARG A 18 -7.04 5.21 7.91
CA ARG A 18 -5.69 5.22 7.35
C ARG A 18 -5.28 6.62 6.89
N ILE A 19 -6.21 7.36 6.30
CA ILE A 19 -5.97 8.76 5.95
C ILE A 19 -5.60 9.56 7.22
N ARG A 20 -6.39 9.42 8.27
CA ARG A 20 -6.16 10.13 9.52
C ARG A 20 -4.81 9.78 10.14
N LEU A 21 -4.49 8.49 10.24
CA LEU A 21 -3.24 8.03 10.83
C LEU A 21 -2.04 8.52 10.02
N THR A 22 -2.12 8.44 8.70
CA THR A 22 -1.04 8.91 7.82
C THR A 22 -0.88 10.42 7.94
N ARG A 23 -2.00 11.15 7.95
CA ARG A 23 -1.98 12.60 8.12
C ARG A 23 -1.25 13.01 9.41
N LYS A 24 -1.62 12.37 10.51
CA LYS A 24 -0.99 12.64 11.82
C LYS A 24 0.49 12.29 11.81
N ALA A 25 0.85 11.16 11.20
CA ALA A 25 2.24 10.74 11.09
C ALA A 25 3.09 11.73 10.30
N ARG A 26 2.49 12.41 9.32
CA ARG A 26 3.18 13.43 8.51
C ARG A 26 3.12 14.82 9.14
N GLY A 27 2.45 14.99 10.27
CA GLY A 27 2.33 16.29 10.91
C GLY A 27 1.44 17.29 10.16
N VAL A 28 0.50 16.80 9.36
CA VAL A 28 -0.39 17.62 8.55
C VAL A 28 -1.70 17.80 9.31
N SER A 29 -2.17 19.04 9.45
CA SER A 29 -3.47 19.30 10.09
C SER A 29 -4.62 18.98 9.14
N GLN A 30 -5.81 18.76 9.70
CA GLN A 30 -7.02 18.59 8.88
C GLN A 30 -7.27 19.83 8.00
N ALA A 31 -7.02 21.02 8.55
CA ALA A 31 -7.20 22.26 7.80
C ALA A 31 -6.23 22.35 6.61
N ALA A 32 -4.97 21.96 6.81
CA ALA A 32 -3.97 21.97 5.74
C ALA A 32 -4.32 20.97 4.65
N LEU A 33 -4.79 19.79 5.04
CA LEU A 33 -5.24 18.79 4.07
C LEU A 33 -6.45 19.29 3.29
N ALA A 34 -7.45 19.84 3.97
CA ALA A 34 -8.65 20.40 3.34
C ALA A 34 -8.28 21.48 2.31
N GLU A 35 -7.37 22.37 2.67
CA GLU A 35 -6.91 23.43 1.77
C GLU A 35 -6.26 22.84 0.51
N HIS A 36 -5.38 21.87 0.68
CA HIS A 36 -4.73 21.23 -0.46
C HIS A 36 -5.73 20.54 -1.38
N LEU A 37 -6.76 19.89 -0.80
CA LEU A 37 -7.77 19.16 -1.57
C LEU A 37 -8.83 20.09 -2.19
N GLY A 38 -8.91 21.34 -1.75
CA GLY A 38 -9.95 22.25 -2.21
C GLY A 38 -11.31 21.91 -1.68
N VAL A 39 -11.39 21.30 -0.50
CA VAL A 39 -12.67 20.95 0.15
C VAL A 39 -12.76 21.64 1.51
N SER A 40 -13.95 21.60 2.10
CA SER A 40 -14.15 22.18 3.42
C SER A 40 -13.46 21.33 4.51
N PHE A 41 -13.20 21.97 5.64
CA PHE A 41 -12.72 21.29 6.84
C PHE A 41 -13.67 20.16 7.25
N GLN A 42 -14.98 20.44 7.21
CA GLN A 42 -16.02 19.46 7.53
C GLN A 42 -15.99 18.26 6.58
N GLN A 43 -15.74 18.50 5.29
CA GLN A 43 -15.65 17.42 4.32
C GLN A 43 -14.47 16.51 4.62
N THR A 44 -13.32 17.09 5.00
CA THR A 44 -12.15 16.32 5.39
C THR A 44 -12.44 15.48 6.63
N GLN A 45 -13.14 16.02 7.62
CA GLN A 45 -13.57 15.26 8.79
C GLN A 45 -14.44 14.08 8.41
N LYS A 46 -15.37 14.29 7.47
CA LYS A 46 -16.25 13.21 6.98
C LYS A 46 -15.49 12.12 6.27
N TYR A 47 -14.46 12.46 5.50
CA TYR A 47 -13.59 11.47 4.87
C TYR A 47 -12.89 10.62 5.94
N GLU A 48 -12.31 11.24 6.97
CA GLU A 48 -11.57 10.54 8.01
C GLU A 48 -12.46 9.66 8.88
N LYS A 49 -13.73 10.02 9.03
CA LYS A 49 -14.71 9.21 9.77
C LYS A 49 -15.33 8.11 8.92
N GLY A 50 -15.16 8.17 7.59
CA GLY A 50 -15.80 7.24 6.69
C GLY A 50 -17.28 7.52 6.45
N SER A 51 -17.79 8.66 6.93
CA SER A 51 -19.18 9.05 6.70
C SER A 51 -19.43 9.46 5.25
N ASN A 52 -18.39 9.91 4.55
CA ASN A 52 -18.45 10.17 3.12
C ASN A 52 -17.39 9.33 2.42
N ARG A 53 -17.76 8.77 1.29
CA ARG A 53 -16.87 7.99 0.44
C ARG A 53 -15.86 8.92 -0.23
N VAL A 54 -14.61 8.47 -0.30
CA VAL A 54 -13.55 9.20 -0.98
C VAL A 54 -13.45 8.66 -2.40
N SER A 55 -13.59 9.54 -3.41
CA SER A 55 -13.46 9.13 -4.80
C SER A 55 -12.02 8.70 -5.11
N ALA A 56 -11.84 7.95 -6.20
CA ALA A 56 -10.52 7.52 -6.63
C ALA A 56 -9.59 8.71 -6.88
N SER A 57 -10.08 9.76 -7.54
CA SER A 57 -9.28 10.95 -7.80
C SER A 57 -8.88 11.66 -6.51
N MET A 58 -9.80 11.72 -5.54
CA MET A 58 -9.52 12.32 -4.25
C MET A 58 -8.49 11.51 -3.46
N LEU A 59 -8.57 10.17 -3.51
CA LEU A 59 -7.57 9.30 -2.88
C LEU A 59 -6.17 9.55 -3.45
N ILE A 60 -6.07 9.73 -4.75
CA ILE A 60 -4.79 10.03 -5.40
C ILE A 60 -4.23 11.36 -4.87
N ARG A 61 -5.07 12.38 -4.76
CA ARG A 61 -4.64 13.69 -4.25
C ARG A 61 -4.22 13.63 -2.78
N ILE A 62 -4.96 12.89 -1.97
CA ILE A 62 -4.61 12.69 -0.56
C ILE A 62 -3.28 11.96 -0.45
N ALA A 63 -3.09 10.90 -1.22
CA ALA A 63 -1.84 10.14 -1.21
C ALA A 63 -0.64 11.03 -1.59
N GLN A 64 -0.80 11.87 -2.61
CA GLN A 64 0.24 12.80 -3.03
C GLN A 64 0.58 13.81 -1.92
N ARG A 65 -0.45 14.37 -1.29
CA ARG A 65 -0.22 15.36 -0.22
C ARG A 65 0.45 14.75 1.00
N LEU A 66 0.10 13.50 1.33
CA LEU A 66 0.60 12.83 2.52
C LEU A 66 1.86 12.00 2.25
N ASP A 67 2.40 12.08 1.04
CA ASP A 67 3.60 11.34 0.65
C ASP A 67 3.45 9.84 0.92
N THR A 68 2.36 9.28 0.42
CA THR A 68 2.04 7.87 0.52
C THR A 68 1.45 7.39 -0.81
N THR A 69 0.95 6.16 -0.82
CA THR A 69 0.34 5.57 -2.01
C THR A 69 -1.15 5.30 -1.77
N VAL A 70 -1.91 5.22 -2.86
CA VAL A 70 -3.32 4.81 -2.76
C VAL A 70 -3.40 3.38 -2.19
N ALA A 71 -2.50 2.49 -2.59
CA ALA A 71 -2.44 1.12 -2.08
C ALA A 71 -2.31 1.10 -0.55
N ALA A 72 -1.48 1.97 0.02
CA ALA A 72 -1.36 2.09 1.48
C ALA A 72 -2.65 2.58 2.12
N LEU A 73 -3.32 3.57 1.50
CA LEU A 73 -4.56 4.14 2.04
C LEU A 73 -5.73 3.14 2.00
N VAL A 74 -5.78 2.28 1.00
CA VAL A 74 -6.84 1.26 0.92
C VAL A 74 -6.48 -0.05 1.62
N GLY A 75 -5.25 -0.16 2.13
CA GLY A 75 -4.84 -1.33 2.91
C GLY A 75 -4.27 -2.48 2.09
N GLU A 76 -4.02 -2.29 0.81
CA GLU A 76 -3.41 -3.34 -0.03
C GLU A 76 -1.97 -3.62 0.39
N ASP A 77 -1.22 -2.60 0.77
CA ASP A 77 0.15 -2.77 1.23
C ASP A 77 0.21 -3.64 2.48
N GLU A 78 -0.77 -3.50 3.38
CA GLU A 78 -0.85 -4.33 4.58
C GLU A 78 -1.13 -5.79 4.23
N ALA A 79 -2.05 -6.01 3.29
CA ALA A 79 -2.34 -7.35 2.80
C ALA A 79 -1.14 -7.95 2.08
N ALA A 80 -0.41 -7.15 1.31
CA ALA A 80 0.80 -7.60 0.62
C ALA A 80 1.95 -7.87 1.60
N LYS A 81 1.95 -7.23 2.76
CA LYS A 81 2.94 -7.49 3.81
C LYS A 81 2.65 -8.74 4.63
N ALA A 82 1.51 -9.35 4.41
CA ALA A 82 1.15 -10.61 5.05
C ALA A 82 1.80 -11.85 4.40
N PRO A 83 2.67 -11.77 3.36
CA PRO A 83 3.35 -12.93 2.84
C PRO A 83 4.24 -13.57 3.90
N PRO A 84 4.65 -14.81 3.67
CA PRO A 84 5.48 -15.54 4.63
C PRO A 84 6.69 -14.73 5.04
N ASP A 85 7.01 -14.76 6.30
CA ASP A 85 8.19 -14.07 6.85
C ASP A 85 9.47 -14.47 6.14
N ALA A 86 9.51 -15.69 5.59
CA ALA A 86 10.66 -16.19 4.84
C ALA A 86 11.00 -15.32 3.63
N LEU A 87 9.99 -14.88 2.87
CA LEU A 87 10.21 -14.00 1.72
C LEU A 87 10.72 -12.63 2.16
N SER A 88 10.06 -12.03 3.15
CA SER A 88 10.47 -10.74 3.69
C SER A 88 11.88 -10.81 4.28
N ALA A 89 12.16 -11.84 5.04
CA ALA A 89 13.48 -12.05 5.64
C ALA A 89 14.55 -12.16 4.55
N PHE A 90 14.28 -12.91 3.48
CA PHE A 90 15.24 -13.05 2.38
C PHE A 90 15.50 -11.72 1.69
N VAL A 91 14.42 -10.96 1.36
CA VAL A 91 14.54 -9.68 0.67
C VAL A 91 15.40 -8.70 1.46
N HIS A 92 15.33 -8.74 2.79
CA HIS A 92 16.10 -7.85 3.65
C HIS A 92 17.42 -8.44 4.13
N SER A 93 17.74 -9.69 3.73
CA SER A 93 19.01 -10.32 4.07
C SER A 93 20.14 -9.75 3.22
N GLY A 94 21.39 -9.99 3.65
CA GLY A 94 22.56 -9.63 2.87
C GLY A 94 22.51 -10.20 1.45
N PRO A 95 22.31 -11.54 1.29
CA PRO A 95 22.18 -12.14 -0.04
C PRO A 95 21.04 -11.55 -0.86
N GLY A 96 19.87 -11.30 -0.24
CA GLY A 96 18.72 -10.72 -0.93
C GLY A 96 19.00 -9.32 -1.44
N LEU A 97 19.63 -8.48 -0.62
CA LEU A 97 20.00 -7.11 -1.02
C LEU A 97 21.05 -7.13 -2.13
N ARG A 98 22.02 -8.03 -2.07
CA ARG A 98 23.05 -8.17 -3.13
C ARG A 98 22.42 -8.65 -4.43
N LEU A 99 21.48 -9.58 -4.36
CA LEU A 99 20.74 -10.04 -5.55
C LEU A 99 19.94 -8.91 -6.17
N ALA A 100 19.21 -8.14 -5.36
CA ALA A 100 18.43 -7.01 -5.83
C ALA A 100 19.33 -5.95 -6.48
N ALA A 101 20.47 -5.64 -5.87
CA ALA A 101 21.41 -4.67 -6.42
C ALA A 101 21.98 -5.13 -7.76
N ALA A 102 22.29 -6.42 -7.90
CA ALA A 102 22.82 -6.97 -9.14
C ALA A 102 21.75 -7.02 -10.24
N ALA A 103 20.49 -7.26 -9.87
CA ALA A 103 19.41 -7.48 -10.82
C ALA A 103 18.69 -6.20 -11.28
N LYS A 104 18.78 -5.12 -10.51
CA LYS A 104 17.96 -3.92 -10.74
C LYS A 104 18.17 -3.27 -12.11
N ASP A 105 19.38 -3.37 -12.65
CA ASP A 105 19.73 -2.72 -13.92
C ASP A 105 19.71 -3.69 -15.10
N LEU A 106 19.28 -4.94 -14.90
CA LEU A 106 19.19 -5.91 -15.98
C LEU A 106 18.04 -5.58 -16.92
N PRO A 107 18.24 -5.76 -18.24
CA PRO A 107 17.12 -5.65 -19.19
C PRO A 107 16.02 -6.65 -18.84
N PRO A 108 14.73 -6.34 -19.14
CA PRO A 108 13.62 -7.23 -18.78
C PRO A 108 13.77 -8.67 -19.25
N HIS A 109 14.28 -8.89 -20.48
CA HIS A 109 14.45 -10.25 -21.02
C HIS A 109 15.52 -11.02 -20.27
N VAL A 110 16.60 -10.36 -19.85
CA VAL A 110 17.65 -10.98 -19.05
C VAL A 110 17.15 -11.28 -17.64
N LEU A 111 16.41 -10.34 -17.05
CA LEU A 111 15.81 -10.54 -15.74
C LEU A 111 14.87 -11.74 -15.74
N SER A 112 14.03 -11.87 -16.78
CA SER A 112 13.14 -13.03 -16.93
C SER A 112 13.92 -14.35 -16.98
N ALA A 113 15.06 -14.38 -17.67
CA ALA A 113 15.91 -15.56 -17.74
C ALA A 113 16.51 -15.91 -16.37
N VAL A 114 16.95 -14.89 -15.61
CA VAL A 114 17.48 -15.08 -14.27
C VAL A 114 16.40 -15.64 -13.32
N ILE A 115 15.19 -15.09 -13.40
CA ILE A 115 14.05 -15.57 -12.59
C ILE A 115 13.75 -17.03 -12.94
N GLY A 116 13.72 -17.38 -14.23
CA GLY A 116 13.49 -18.75 -14.68
C GLY A 116 14.55 -19.71 -14.15
N LEU A 117 15.82 -19.32 -14.25
CA LEU A 117 16.93 -20.14 -13.72
C LEU A 117 16.80 -20.35 -12.21
N ALA A 118 16.48 -19.28 -11.47
CA ALA A 118 16.32 -19.39 -10.01
C ALA A 118 15.19 -20.35 -9.64
N LYS A 119 14.07 -20.31 -10.38
CA LYS A 119 12.96 -21.24 -10.17
C LYS A 119 13.36 -22.68 -10.45
N ASP A 120 14.07 -22.90 -11.56
CA ASP A 120 14.52 -24.25 -11.95
C ASP A 120 15.48 -24.84 -10.92
N LEU A 121 16.42 -24.05 -10.45
CA LEU A 121 17.37 -24.49 -9.42
C LEU A 121 16.64 -24.79 -8.09
N GLY A 122 15.66 -23.97 -7.73
CA GLY A 122 14.85 -24.23 -6.55
C GLY A 122 14.06 -25.51 -6.65
N ALA A 123 13.45 -25.77 -7.81
CA ALA A 123 12.70 -26.99 -8.06
C ALA A 123 13.61 -28.22 -8.04
N ALA A 124 14.80 -28.13 -8.63
CA ALA A 124 15.77 -29.24 -8.63
C ALA A 124 16.21 -29.57 -7.20
N LYS A 125 16.45 -28.55 -6.37
CA LYS A 125 16.82 -28.74 -4.98
C LYS A 125 15.70 -29.43 -4.20
N LEU A 126 14.44 -29.01 -4.42
CA LEU A 126 13.30 -29.62 -3.77
C LEU A 126 13.12 -31.07 -4.23
N GLY A 127 13.32 -31.34 -5.52
CA GLY A 127 13.26 -32.69 -6.07
C GLY A 127 14.32 -33.61 -5.45
N ALA A 128 15.51 -33.08 -5.19
CA ALA A 128 16.60 -33.86 -4.58
C ALA A 128 16.30 -34.25 -3.14
N ARG A 129 15.42 -33.56 -2.48
CA ARG A 129 14.99 -33.87 -1.10
C ARG A 129 13.89 -34.91 -1.02
N GLY A 130 13.22 -35.09 -2.13
CA GLY A 130 12.11 -36.08 -2.22
C GLY A 130 12.62 -37.50 -2.26
#